data_40600e68aeb014a40c929c69bb50a000
#
_entry.id   40600e68aeb014a40c929c69bb50a000
#
_cell.length_a   1.000
_cell.length_b   1.000
_cell.length_c   1.000
_cell.angle_alpha   90.00
_cell.angle_beta   90.00
_cell.angle_gamma   90.00
#
_symmetry.space_group_name_H-M   'P 1'
#
loop_
_entity.id
_entity.type
_entity.pdbx_description
1 polymer ?
#
loop_
_entity_poly.entity_id
_entity_poly.type
_entity_poly.pdbx_seq_one_letter_code
_entity_poly.pdbx_strand_id
1 'polypeptide(L)'
;DLLVEVNSPLVSAYGIQHVQRLPSDNEDGFWQLIWNTKADAEAAWEVWNSNENVAAWTEETAEILSCDGENKFSFDAYIARANDTFGEFDTSSFTSEYYQCLYKEGKEGADLREVIGELETFLESANSLPGPFSYVILGPDYETNEVDFFWGNFYQSEEARQAFDAEWQKLDPDVEDSWNMVSDCEEPRYYNSGIVPTS
;
A
#
# COMPACT_ATOMS: atom_id res chain seq x y z
N ASP A 1 13.85 -10.24 18.40
CA ASP A 1 13.10 -9.44 17.40
C ASP A 1 11.92 -8.78 18.10
N LEU A 2 11.92 -7.45 18.15
CA LEU A 2 10.96 -6.67 18.92
C LEU A 2 9.51 -6.85 18.40
N LEU A 3 9.31 -6.98 17.09
CA LEU A 3 8.00 -7.21 16.50
C LEU A 3 7.41 -8.57 16.91
N VAL A 4 8.26 -9.59 17.06
CA VAL A 4 7.85 -10.90 17.59
C VAL A 4 7.58 -10.83 19.08
N GLU A 5 8.38 -10.07 19.82
CA GLU A 5 8.29 -9.96 21.28
C GLU A 5 7.00 -9.25 21.72
N VAL A 6 6.55 -8.24 20.98
CA VAL A 6 5.24 -7.62 21.22
C VAL A 6 4.07 -8.54 20.83
N ASN A 7 4.39 -9.73 20.32
CA ASN A 7 3.47 -10.83 20.03
C ASN A 7 2.16 -10.37 19.41
N SER A 8 2.29 -9.50 18.46
CA SER A 8 1.15 -9.01 17.70
C SER A 8 0.74 -10.08 16.70
N PRO A 9 -0.54 -10.31 16.47
CA PRO A 9 -1.03 -11.08 15.32
C PRO A 9 -0.81 -10.32 14.00
N LEU A 10 0.33 -9.67 13.89
CA LEU A 10 0.78 -8.95 12.70
C LEU A 10 0.91 -9.94 11.54
N VAL A 11 0.24 -9.63 10.44
CA VAL A 11 0.32 -10.42 9.22
C VAL A 11 1.63 -10.14 8.50
N SER A 12 1.96 -8.86 8.34
CA SER A 12 3.21 -8.42 7.71
C SER A 12 3.55 -6.98 8.08
N ALA A 13 4.82 -6.65 7.96
CA ALA A 13 5.35 -5.31 8.10
C ALA A 13 6.24 -4.96 6.91
N TYR A 14 6.07 -3.79 6.35
CA TYR A 14 6.87 -3.30 5.23
C TYR A 14 7.50 -1.95 5.57
N GLY A 15 8.78 -1.80 5.25
CA GLY A 15 9.43 -0.50 5.14
C GLY A 15 9.19 0.07 3.75
N ILE A 16 8.75 1.30 3.67
CA ILE A 16 8.38 1.99 2.44
C ILE A 16 9.10 3.32 2.42
N GLN A 17 10.02 3.49 1.47
CA GLN A 17 10.88 4.67 1.35
C GLN A 17 10.60 5.41 0.04
N HIS A 18 10.44 6.72 0.11
CA HIS A 18 10.29 7.55 -1.09
C HIS A 18 11.45 7.36 -2.07
N VAL A 19 11.14 7.13 -3.35
CA VAL A 19 12.14 7.17 -4.43
C VAL A 19 12.62 8.61 -4.62
N GLN A 20 11.68 9.56 -4.54
CA GLN A 20 11.95 10.98 -4.62
C GLN A 20 11.09 11.73 -3.60
N ARG A 21 11.73 12.38 -2.64
CA ARG A 21 11.05 13.27 -1.71
C ARG A 21 10.63 14.56 -2.39
N LEU A 22 9.42 15.01 -2.09
CA LEU A 22 8.98 16.35 -2.41
C LEU A 22 9.39 17.31 -1.28
N PRO A 23 9.48 18.64 -1.55
CA PRO A 23 9.77 19.62 -0.50
C PRO A 23 8.74 19.66 0.63
N SER A 24 7.53 19.17 0.38
CA SER A 24 6.43 19.07 1.36
C SER A 24 6.51 17.81 2.24
N ASP A 25 7.37 16.84 1.89
CA ASP A 25 7.48 15.59 2.66
C ASP A 25 8.25 15.85 3.95
N ASN A 26 7.65 15.53 5.06
CA ASN A 26 8.26 15.64 6.38
C ASN A 26 9.01 14.37 6.78
N GLU A 27 8.76 13.25 6.09
CA GLU A 27 9.31 11.92 6.36
C GLU A 27 10.11 11.39 5.15
N ASP A 28 11.08 10.51 5.42
CA ASP A 28 11.81 9.77 4.39
C ASP A 28 11.05 8.55 3.87
N GLY A 29 10.03 8.13 4.59
CA GLY A 29 9.19 6.99 4.30
C GLY A 29 8.27 6.67 5.46
N PHE A 30 7.63 5.53 5.38
CA PHE A 30 6.70 5.08 6.42
C PHE A 30 6.76 3.55 6.59
N TRP A 31 6.22 3.09 7.71
CA TRP A 31 6.01 1.67 7.96
C TRP A 31 4.56 1.33 7.69
N GLN A 32 4.35 0.32 6.88
CA GLN A 32 3.03 -0.26 6.64
C GLN A 32 2.93 -1.55 7.43
N LEU A 33 2.03 -1.57 8.40
CA LEU A 33 1.77 -2.71 9.28
C LEU A 33 0.39 -3.26 8.95
N ILE A 34 0.28 -4.58 8.80
CA ILE A 34 -0.95 -5.24 8.38
C ILE A 34 -1.40 -6.23 9.44
N TRP A 35 -2.63 -6.12 9.88
CA TRP A 35 -3.32 -7.04 10.79
C TRP A 35 -4.58 -7.59 10.12
N ASN A 36 -5.07 -8.73 10.61
CA ASN A 36 -6.32 -9.30 10.10
C ASN A 36 -7.55 -8.48 10.49
N THR A 37 -7.50 -7.81 11.63
CA THR A 37 -8.60 -6.99 12.14
C THR A 37 -8.11 -5.71 12.81
N LYS A 38 -8.98 -4.72 12.87
CA LYS A 38 -8.74 -3.47 13.63
C LYS A 38 -8.47 -3.75 15.12
N ALA A 39 -9.21 -4.69 15.71
CA ALA A 39 -9.02 -5.06 17.12
C ALA A 39 -7.63 -5.64 17.38
N ASP A 40 -7.08 -6.42 16.44
CA ASP A 40 -5.72 -6.93 16.53
C ASP A 40 -4.70 -5.79 16.47
N ALA A 41 -4.92 -4.81 15.58
CA ALA A 41 -4.06 -3.63 15.47
C ALA A 41 -4.09 -2.79 16.76
N GLU A 42 -5.28 -2.53 17.31
CA GLU A 42 -5.45 -1.78 18.57
C GLU A 42 -4.74 -2.47 19.73
N ALA A 43 -4.95 -3.78 19.89
CA ALA A 43 -4.28 -4.57 20.92
C ALA A 43 -2.74 -4.57 20.76
N ALA A 44 -2.25 -4.65 19.53
CA ALA A 44 -0.82 -4.58 19.25
C ALA A 44 -0.21 -3.23 19.63
N TRP A 45 -0.91 -2.13 19.34
CA TRP A 45 -0.46 -0.79 19.73
C TRP A 45 -0.47 -0.58 21.25
N GLU A 46 -1.41 -1.16 22.00
CA GLU A 46 -1.40 -1.12 23.47
C GLU A 46 -0.15 -1.80 24.03
N VAL A 47 0.19 -2.99 23.50
CA VAL A 47 1.40 -3.72 23.90
C VAL A 47 2.66 -2.94 23.51
N TRP A 48 2.74 -2.42 22.30
CA TRP A 48 3.86 -1.63 21.81
C TRP A 48 4.13 -0.43 22.72
N ASN A 49 3.12 0.35 23.02
CA ASN A 49 3.23 1.59 23.81
C ASN A 49 3.59 1.34 25.28
N SER A 50 3.34 0.15 25.80
CA SER A 50 3.64 -0.23 27.20
C SER A 50 4.89 -1.07 27.40
N ASN A 51 5.56 -1.46 26.31
CA ASN A 51 6.71 -2.37 26.37
C ASN A 51 8.01 -1.61 26.62
N GLU A 52 8.73 -1.97 27.71
CA GLU A 52 9.98 -1.34 28.07
C GLU A 52 11.10 -1.56 27.04
N ASN A 53 11.10 -2.69 26.32
CA ASN A 53 12.07 -2.96 25.25
C ASN A 53 11.82 -2.07 24.02
N VAL A 54 10.58 -1.72 23.74
CA VAL A 54 10.24 -0.73 22.70
C VAL A 54 10.79 0.63 23.08
N ALA A 55 10.60 1.06 24.33
CA ALA A 55 11.13 2.33 24.80
C ALA A 55 12.66 2.38 24.72
N ALA A 56 13.35 1.30 25.14
CA ALA A 56 14.80 1.18 25.04
C ALA A 56 15.30 1.20 23.58
N TRP A 57 14.61 0.46 22.69
CA TRP A 57 14.92 0.47 21.26
C TRP A 57 14.73 1.85 20.62
N THR A 58 13.68 2.53 20.97
CA THR A 58 13.42 3.90 20.47
C THR A 58 14.53 4.87 20.88
N GLU A 59 15.02 4.77 22.12
CA GLU A 59 16.13 5.58 22.60
C GLU A 59 17.44 5.23 21.87
N GLU A 60 17.73 3.94 21.73
CA GLU A 60 18.95 3.45 21.07
C GLU A 60 19.02 3.85 19.59
N THR A 61 17.87 3.89 18.92
CA THR A 61 17.79 4.19 17.47
C THR A 61 17.51 5.65 17.16
N ALA A 62 17.31 6.53 18.13
CA ALA A 62 16.85 7.90 17.97
C ALA A 62 17.72 8.77 17.04
N GLU A 63 19.03 8.47 16.91
CA GLU A 63 19.94 9.17 16.00
C GLU A 63 19.83 8.70 14.54
N ILE A 64 19.20 7.53 14.32
CA ILE A 64 19.10 6.88 13.00
C ILE A 64 17.67 6.94 12.49
N LEU A 65 16.71 6.73 13.38
CA LEU A 65 15.30 6.58 13.06
C LEU A 65 14.46 7.44 14.02
N SER A 66 13.75 8.38 13.47
CA SER A 66 12.75 9.18 14.19
C SER A 66 11.37 8.86 13.62
N CYS A 67 10.56 8.15 14.39
CA CYS A 67 9.18 7.85 14.00
C CYS A 67 8.23 8.79 14.73
N ASP A 68 7.33 9.44 13.98
CA ASP A 68 6.21 10.16 14.55
C ASP A 68 5.09 9.16 14.91
N GLY A 69 5.12 8.68 16.14
CA GLY A 69 4.15 7.71 16.63
C GLY A 69 2.75 8.30 16.88
N GLU A 70 2.58 9.61 16.79
CA GLU A 70 1.28 10.29 16.88
C GLU A 70 0.60 10.36 15.50
N ASN A 71 1.37 10.41 14.41
CA ASN A 71 0.87 10.40 13.03
C ASN A 71 0.73 8.95 12.51
N LYS A 72 -0.28 8.26 13.03
CA LYS A 72 -0.68 6.93 12.57
C LYS A 72 -1.98 7.05 11.78
N PHE A 73 -1.95 6.57 10.55
CA PHE A 73 -3.10 6.51 9.68
C PHE A 73 -3.59 5.07 9.60
N SER A 74 -4.87 4.86 9.85
CA SER A 74 -5.51 3.54 9.80
C SER A 74 -6.35 3.42 8.53
N PHE A 75 -6.29 2.24 7.91
CA PHE A 75 -7.02 1.97 6.67
C PHE A 75 -7.67 0.60 6.72
N ASP A 76 -8.85 0.49 6.13
CA ASP A 76 -9.40 -0.78 5.70
C ASP A 76 -8.78 -1.17 4.36
N ALA A 77 -8.11 -2.33 4.32
CA ALA A 77 -7.41 -2.80 3.14
C ALA A 77 -8.24 -3.82 2.36
N TYR A 78 -8.44 -3.56 1.07
CA TYR A 78 -9.02 -4.49 0.11
C TYR A 78 -7.92 -4.96 -0.82
N ILE A 79 -7.40 -6.18 -0.57
CA ILE A 79 -6.43 -6.81 -1.46
C ILE A 79 -7.22 -7.41 -2.61
N ALA A 80 -7.21 -6.71 -3.73
CA ALA A 80 -7.97 -7.11 -4.89
C ALA A 80 -7.25 -8.22 -5.67
N ARG A 81 -5.91 -8.24 -5.65
CA ARG A 81 -5.11 -9.26 -6.30
C ARG A 81 -3.88 -9.61 -5.45
N ALA A 82 -3.68 -10.91 -5.21
CA ALA A 82 -2.55 -11.40 -4.44
C ALA A 82 -1.21 -11.30 -5.21
N ASN A 83 -0.11 -11.16 -4.49
CA ASN A 83 1.22 -10.97 -5.05
C ASN A 83 1.68 -12.08 -6.01
N ASP A 84 1.24 -13.31 -5.79
CA ASP A 84 1.64 -14.49 -6.56
C ASP A 84 0.75 -14.77 -7.78
N THR A 85 -0.24 -13.92 -8.06
CA THR A 85 -1.20 -14.14 -9.14
C THR A 85 -0.53 -14.22 -10.52
N PHE A 86 0.56 -13.46 -10.75
CA PHE A 86 1.29 -13.41 -12.00
C PHE A 86 2.73 -13.96 -11.89
N GLY A 87 3.00 -14.81 -10.93
CA GLY A 87 4.29 -15.42 -10.67
C GLY A 87 4.76 -15.21 -9.24
N GLU A 88 5.93 -15.72 -8.92
CA GLU A 88 6.53 -15.59 -7.59
C GLU A 88 6.97 -14.12 -7.37
N PHE A 89 6.55 -13.54 -6.25
CA PHE A 89 6.84 -12.18 -5.87
C PHE A 89 7.83 -12.16 -4.71
N ASP A 90 9.01 -11.57 -4.91
CA ASP A 90 10.00 -11.37 -3.86
C ASP A 90 9.65 -10.13 -3.03
N THR A 91 9.14 -10.35 -1.84
CA THR A 91 8.78 -9.27 -0.91
C THR A 91 9.97 -8.63 -0.20
N SER A 92 11.18 -9.15 -0.35
CA SER A 92 12.37 -8.58 0.28
C SER A 92 12.77 -7.23 -0.30
N SER A 93 12.45 -7.01 -1.59
CA SER A 93 12.67 -5.75 -2.29
C SER A 93 11.73 -5.64 -3.49
N PHE A 94 10.93 -4.59 -3.54
CA PHE A 94 10.00 -4.34 -4.63
C PHE A 94 9.72 -2.83 -4.77
N THR A 95 9.14 -2.46 -5.90
CA THR A 95 8.66 -1.10 -6.15
C THR A 95 7.16 -1.02 -5.90
N SER A 96 6.74 0.02 -5.22
CA SER A 96 5.32 0.35 -5.09
C SER A 96 5.03 1.76 -5.56
N GLU A 97 3.80 1.97 -6.00
CA GLU A 97 3.25 3.29 -6.30
C GLU A 97 1.89 3.44 -5.64
N TYR A 98 1.59 4.64 -5.18
CA TYR A 98 0.32 4.94 -4.56
C TYR A 98 -0.31 6.17 -5.19
N TYR A 99 -1.58 6.05 -5.53
CA TYR A 99 -2.45 7.12 -6.00
C TYR A 99 -3.38 7.53 -4.87
N GLN A 100 -3.48 8.82 -4.62
CA GLN A 100 -4.48 9.40 -3.74
C GLN A 100 -5.70 9.77 -4.59
N CYS A 101 -6.87 9.25 -4.26
CA CYS A 101 -8.06 9.34 -5.08
C CYS A 101 -9.26 9.90 -4.33
N LEU A 102 -10.06 10.68 -5.03
CA LEU A 102 -11.38 11.15 -4.60
C LEU A 102 -12.45 10.58 -5.53
N TYR A 103 -13.60 10.21 -5.00
CA TYR A 103 -14.76 9.87 -5.82
C TYR A 103 -15.32 11.10 -6.50
N LYS A 104 -15.74 10.93 -7.74
CA LYS A 104 -16.50 11.96 -8.46
C LYS A 104 -17.88 12.16 -7.83
N GLU A 105 -18.50 13.30 -8.11
CA GLU A 105 -19.81 13.62 -7.58
C GLU A 105 -20.83 12.50 -7.83
N GLY A 106 -21.44 12.02 -6.76
CA GLY A 106 -22.42 10.94 -6.78
C GLY A 106 -21.85 9.53 -6.96
N LYS A 107 -20.54 9.37 -6.89
CA LYS A 107 -19.84 8.09 -6.94
C LYS A 107 -19.41 7.64 -5.55
N GLU A 108 -19.26 6.34 -5.37
CA GLU A 108 -18.89 5.73 -4.09
C GLU A 108 -18.18 4.38 -4.29
N GLY A 109 -17.81 3.71 -3.19
CA GLY A 109 -17.10 2.42 -3.23
C GLY A 109 -17.85 1.29 -3.96
N ALA A 110 -19.15 1.40 -4.16
CA ALA A 110 -19.91 0.46 -4.98
C ALA A 110 -19.56 0.59 -6.47
N ASP A 111 -19.49 1.83 -6.98
CA ASP A 111 -19.08 2.10 -8.37
C ASP A 111 -17.63 1.65 -8.61
N LEU A 112 -16.73 1.91 -7.63
CA LEU A 112 -15.34 1.46 -7.70
C LEU A 112 -15.24 -0.07 -7.81
N ARG A 113 -16.07 -0.82 -7.06
CA ARG A 113 -16.09 -2.29 -7.15
C ARG A 113 -16.49 -2.81 -8.53
N GLU A 114 -17.37 -2.09 -9.24
CA GLU A 114 -17.74 -2.44 -10.61
C GLU A 114 -16.53 -2.29 -11.56
N VAL A 115 -15.81 -1.17 -11.46
CA VAL A 115 -14.59 -0.91 -12.25
C VAL A 115 -13.50 -1.94 -11.93
N ILE A 116 -13.34 -2.31 -10.66
CA ILE A 116 -12.40 -3.38 -10.27
C ILE A 116 -12.79 -4.70 -10.95
N GLY A 117 -14.07 -5.04 -11.02
CA GLY A 117 -14.54 -6.25 -11.71
C GLY A 117 -14.20 -6.25 -13.20
N GLU A 118 -14.29 -5.10 -13.87
CA GLU A 118 -13.86 -4.92 -15.26
C GLU A 118 -12.34 -5.09 -15.39
N LEU A 119 -11.58 -4.44 -14.52
CA LEU A 119 -10.13 -4.56 -14.47
C LEU A 119 -9.68 -6.02 -14.25
N GLU A 120 -10.29 -6.73 -13.30
CA GLU A 120 -9.96 -8.14 -13.06
C GLU A 120 -10.27 -9.03 -14.27
N THR A 121 -11.41 -8.82 -14.91
CA THR A 121 -11.76 -9.52 -16.16
C THR A 121 -10.74 -9.27 -17.25
N PHE A 122 -10.30 -8.04 -17.37
CA PHE A 122 -9.26 -7.63 -18.31
C PHE A 122 -7.92 -8.32 -17.97
N LEU A 123 -7.45 -8.23 -16.71
CA LEU A 123 -6.20 -8.84 -16.24
C LEU A 123 -6.19 -10.37 -16.42
N GLU A 124 -7.34 -11.05 -16.24
CA GLU A 124 -7.47 -12.48 -16.52
C GLU A 124 -7.33 -12.81 -18.00
N SER A 125 -7.76 -11.92 -18.88
CA SER A 125 -7.63 -12.07 -20.33
C SER A 125 -6.24 -11.73 -20.86
N ALA A 126 -5.48 -10.91 -20.13
CA ALA A 126 -4.16 -10.43 -20.51
C ALA A 126 -3.10 -11.54 -20.27
N ASN A 127 -2.86 -12.36 -21.29
CA ASN A 127 -1.88 -13.47 -21.24
C ASN A 127 -0.41 -13.03 -21.18
N SER A 128 -0.10 -11.75 -21.04
CA SER A 128 1.26 -11.21 -21.26
C SER A 128 1.69 -10.10 -20.32
N LEU A 129 1.20 -10.09 -19.07
CA LEU A 129 1.76 -9.14 -18.11
C LEU A 129 3.23 -9.49 -17.81
N PRO A 130 4.13 -8.50 -17.74
CA PRO A 130 5.57 -8.72 -17.75
C PRO A 130 6.18 -9.18 -16.41
N GLY A 131 5.38 -9.75 -15.51
CA GLY A 131 5.87 -10.29 -14.24
C GLY A 131 4.87 -10.22 -13.09
N PRO A 132 5.33 -10.52 -11.88
CA PRO A 132 4.50 -10.43 -10.69
C PRO A 132 3.97 -9.02 -10.49
N PHE A 133 2.65 -8.94 -10.32
CA PHE A 133 1.92 -7.71 -10.08
C PHE A 133 0.81 -7.95 -9.06
N SER A 134 0.63 -7.02 -8.16
CA SER A 134 -0.56 -7.00 -7.31
C SER A 134 -1.00 -5.57 -7.03
N TYR A 135 -2.20 -5.41 -6.53
CA TYR A 135 -2.69 -4.11 -6.11
C TYR A 135 -3.59 -4.20 -4.88
N VAL A 136 -3.71 -3.09 -4.19
CA VAL A 136 -4.52 -2.93 -2.98
C VAL A 136 -5.29 -1.62 -3.04
N ILE A 137 -6.47 -1.63 -2.42
CA ILE A 137 -7.21 -0.40 -2.16
C ILE A 137 -7.27 -0.19 -0.66
N LEU A 138 -6.90 1.00 -0.21
CA LEU A 138 -6.87 1.39 1.17
C LEU A 138 -7.91 2.49 1.41
N GLY A 139 -9.00 2.14 2.09
CA GLY A 139 -9.99 3.10 2.53
C GLY A 139 -9.62 3.68 3.90
N PRO A 140 -9.53 5.03 4.07
CA PRO A 140 -9.27 5.62 5.38
C PRO A 140 -10.32 5.20 6.42
N ASP A 141 -9.85 4.77 7.59
CA ASP A 141 -10.67 4.47 8.77
C ASP A 141 -10.65 5.66 9.75
N TYR A 142 -10.71 6.86 9.19
CA TYR A 142 -10.78 8.14 9.90
C TYR A 142 -11.49 9.19 9.04
N GLU A 143 -12.02 10.20 9.68
CA GLU A 143 -12.71 11.29 8.96
C GLU A 143 -11.69 12.16 8.21
N THR A 144 -11.86 12.24 6.90
CA THR A 144 -11.07 13.10 6.02
C THR A 144 -11.91 13.51 4.82
N ASN A 145 -11.58 14.66 4.22
CA ASN A 145 -12.13 15.12 2.95
C ASN A 145 -11.03 15.31 1.89
N GLU A 146 -9.82 14.85 2.19
CA GLU A 146 -8.67 14.97 1.30
C GLU A 146 -8.48 13.73 0.43
N VAL A 147 -9.02 12.58 0.87
CA VAL A 147 -8.89 11.30 0.18
C VAL A 147 -10.07 10.40 0.53
N ASP A 148 -10.64 9.74 -0.48
CA ASP A 148 -11.63 8.69 -0.29
C ASP A 148 -11.00 7.31 -0.27
N PHE A 149 -9.94 7.10 -1.06
CA PHE A 149 -9.15 5.88 -1.04
C PHE A 149 -7.75 6.10 -1.63
N PHE A 150 -6.83 5.22 -1.25
CA PHE A 150 -5.56 5.06 -1.95
C PHE A 150 -5.60 3.79 -2.79
N TRP A 151 -5.08 3.90 -4.02
CA TRP A 151 -4.79 2.75 -4.86
C TRP A 151 -3.29 2.49 -4.82
N GLY A 152 -2.88 1.30 -4.42
CA GLY A 152 -1.48 0.90 -4.38
C GLY A 152 -1.19 -0.22 -5.37
N ASN A 153 -0.22 -0.03 -6.24
CA ASN A 153 0.32 -1.04 -7.14
C ASN A 153 1.69 -1.53 -6.67
N PHE A 154 1.96 -2.79 -6.88
CA PHE A 154 3.20 -3.44 -6.45
C PHE A 154 3.81 -4.22 -7.61
N TYR A 155 5.08 -3.92 -7.89
CA TYR A 155 5.87 -4.49 -8.98
C TYR A 155 7.18 -5.04 -8.42
N GLN A 156 7.75 -6.06 -9.06
CA GLN A 156 9.01 -6.64 -8.58
C GLN A 156 10.18 -5.66 -8.65
N SER A 157 10.18 -4.74 -9.60
CA SER A 157 11.20 -3.70 -9.76
C SER A 157 10.67 -2.52 -10.57
N GLU A 158 11.45 -1.46 -10.64
CA GLU A 158 11.15 -0.30 -11.48
C GLU A 158 11.10 -0.67 -12.99
N GLU A 159 11.95 -1.58 -13.44
CA GLU A 159 11.91 -2.08 -14.83
C GLU A 159 10.62 -2.85 -15.10
N ALA A 160 10.15 -3.65 -14.12
CA ALA A 160 8.88 -4.37 -14.22
C ALA A 160 7.70 -3.39 -14.27
N ARG A 161 7.72 -2.33 -13.47
CA ARG A 161 6.72 -1.26 -13.50
C ARG A 161 6.65 -0.59 -14.88
N GLN A 162 7.80 -0.15 -15.41
CA GLN A 162 7.86 0.49 -16.73
C GLN A 162 7.40 -0.44 -17.86
N ALA A 163 7.73 -1.74 -17.78
CA ALA A 163 7.27 -2.73 -18.73
C ALA A 163 5.75 -2.94 -18.61
N PHE A 164 5.21 -2.93 -17.39
CA PHE A 164 3.77 -3.00 -17.15
C PHE A 164 3.05 -1.79 -17.75
N ASP A 165 3.53 -0.57 -17.50
CA ASP A 165 2.95 0.66 -18.06
C ASP A 165 2.94 0.62 -19.60
N ALA A 166 4.04 0.13 -20.20
CA ALA A 166 4.12 0.02 -21.65
C ALA A 166 3.14 -1.01 -22.24
N GLU A 167 2.82 -2.07 -21.51
CA GLU A 167 1.78 -3.02 -21.91
C GLU A 167 0.39 -2.44 -21.62
N TRP A 168 0.20 -1.80 -20.45
CA TRP A 168 -1.05 -1.15 -20.08
C TRP A 168 -1.55 -0.16 -21.15
N GLN A 169 -0.67 0.69 -21.66
CA GLN A 169 -1.00 1.65 -22.74
C GLN A 169 -1.46 1.01 -24.05
N LYS A 170 -1.20 -0.29 -24.26
CA LYS A 170 -1.67 -1.04 -25.42
C LYS A 170 -3.03 -1.70 -25.19
N LEU A 171 -3.44 -1.70 -23.95
CA LEU A 171 -4.61 -2.40 -23.47
C LEU A 171 -5.85 -1.50 -23.59
N ASP A 172 -6.98 -2.06 -23.30
CA ASP A 172 -8.29 -1.50 -23.60
C ASP A 172 -8.52 -0.09 -22.98
N PRO A 173 -8.74 0.95 -23.77
CA PRO A 173 -9.07 2.27 -23.24
C PRO A 173 -10.37 2.29 -22.43
N ASP A 174 -11.25 1.31 -22.61
CA ASP A 174 -12.55 1.28 -21.92
C ASP A 174 -12.39 1.11 -20.40
N VAL A 175 -11.36 0.39 -19.91
CA VAL A 175 -11.10 0.25 -18.46
C VAL A 175 -10.64 1.57 -17.87
N GLU A 176 -9.75 2.30 -18.57
CA GLU A 176 -9.28 3.60 -18.14
C GLU A 176 -10.41 4.64 -18.14
N ASP A 177 -11.29 4.59 -19.14
CA ASP A 177 -12.47 5.45 -19.20
C ASP A 177 -13.44 5.16 -18.05
N SER A 178 -13.68 3.88 -17.72
CA SER A 178 -14.52 3.49 -16.59
C SER A 178 -13.94 3.98 -15.27
N TRP A 179 -12.62 3.85 -15.08
CA TRP A 179 -11.91 4.38 -13.92
C TRP A 179 -12.08 5.90 -13.80
N ASN A 180 -11.83 6.62 -14.89
CA ASN A 180 -11.95 8.07 -14.96
C ASN A 180 -13.38 8.58 -14.78
N MET A 181 -14.40 7.75 -14.96
CA MET A 181 -15.79 8.10 -14.63
C MET A 181 -16.14 8.00 -13.16
N VAL A 182 -15.36 7.26 -12.36
CA VAL A 182 -15.64 6.99 -10.96
C VAL A 182 -14.79 7.83 -10.02
N SER A 183 -13.53 8.07 -10.37
CA SER A 183 -12.59 8.75 -9.48
C SER A 183 -11.69 9.74 -10.21
N ASP A 184 -11.17 10.69 -9.43
CA ASP A 184 -10.07 11.56 -9.79
C ASP A 184 -8.90 11.23 -8.86
N CYS A 185 -7.77 10.83 -9.43
CA CYS A 185 -6.57 10.50 -8.69
C CYS A 185 -5.45 11.49 -8.99
N GLU A 186 -4.66 11.80 -7.97
CA GLU A 186 -3.42 12.57 -8.13
C GLU A 186 -2.36 11.74 -8.86
N GLU A 187 -1.30 12.41 -9.34
CA GLU A 187 -0.12 11.73 -9.86
C GLU A 187 0.47 10.78 -8.80
N PRO A 188 0.88 9.57 -9.21
CA PRO A 188 1.34 8.57 -8.26
C PRO A 188 2.64 8.96 -7.56
N ARG A 189 2.78 8.50 -6.34
CA ARG A 189 4.01 8.58 -5.59
C ARG A 189 4.71 7.21 -5.59
N TYR A 190 6.01 7.23 -5.85
CA TYR A 190 6.82 6.03 -6.03
C TYR A 190 7.68 5.74 -4.81
N TYR A 191 7.78 4.45 -4.46
CA TYR A 191 8.51 4.01 -3.28
C TYR A 191 9.33 2.75 -3.57
N ASN A 192 10.48 2.66 -2.92
CA ASN A 192 11.19 1.41 -2.72
C ASN A 192 10.64 0.74 -1.46
N SER A 193 10.23 -0.48 -1.56
CA SER A 193 9.52 -1.21 -0.52
C SER A 193 10.18 -2.54 -0.24
N GLY A 194 10.04 -3.03 0.98
CA GLY A 194 10.54 -4.34 1.35
C GLY A 194 9.94 -4.82 2.66
N ILE A 195 9.80 -6.13 2.80
CA ILE A 195 9.31 -6.74 4.03
C ILE A 195 10.32 -6.53 5.16
N VAL A 196 9.81 -6.16 6.31
CA VAL A 196 10.58 -6.16 7.56
C VAL A 196 10.52 -7.58 8.14
N PRO A 197 11.64 -8.29 8.26
CA PRO A 197 11.63 -9.64 8.82
C PRO A 197 11.04 -9.66 10.24
N THR A 198 10.08 -10.53 10.47
CA THR A 198 9.39 -10.71 11.75
C THR A 198 9.77 -12.02 12.44
N SER A 199 10.83 -12.69 12.00
CA SER A 199 11.32 -13.97 12.53
C SER A 199 12.71 -13.87 13.13
#